data_d8dae9310de71397e03a663903ea0c7d
#
_entry.id   d8dae9310de71397e03a663903ea0c7d
#
_cell.length_a   1.000
_cell.length_b   1.000
_cell.length_c   1.000
_cell.angle_alpha   90.00
_cell.angle_beta   90.00
_cell.angle_gamma   90.00
#
_symmetry.space_group_name_H-M   'P 1'
#
loop_
_entity.id
_entity.type
_entity.pdbx_description
1 polymer ?
#
loop_
_entity_poly.entity_id
_entity_poly.type
_entity_poly.pdbx_seq_one_letter_code
_entity_poly.pdbx_strand_id
1 'polypeptide(L)'
;EWAKKLYIKAESKAEQINDFSGLADSIHDNLEDKEWATKLYKITETKCEVAEEFSDLAVKIHGRLSDKEWAIKLFKITESKLEGGENDPGETLADSFRYFGDNISEILGDKKWAEKVYKKSEENATYKNELEYLAGSVLDHLEDEKWANLIEQKAEELEDDE
;
A
#
# COMPACT_ATOMS: atom_id res chain seq x y z
N GLU A 1 22.31 -8.72 23.71
CA GLU A 1 23.03 -7.44 23.90
C GLU A 1 23.84 -7.01 22.67
N TRP A 2 24.57 -7.92 22.01
CA TRP A 2 25.37 -7.58 20.82
C TRP A 2 24.52 -7.07 19.64
N ALA A 3 23.43 -7.77 19.34
CA ALA A 3 22.47 -7.35 18.30
C ALA A 3 21.89 -5.95 18.57
N LYS A 4 21.51 -5.66 19.83
CA LYS A 4 20.98 -4.34 20.20
C LYS A 4 21.99 -3.21 19.94
N LYS A 5 23.28 -3.43 20.22
CA LYS A 5 24.35 -2.46 19.90
C LYS A 5 24.51 -2.21 18.41
N LEU A 6 24.34 -3.25 17.57
CA LEU A 6 24.37 -3.11 16.11
C LEU A 6 23.20 -2.30 15.60
N TYR A 7 21.99 -2.53 16.11
CA TYR A 7 20.79 -1.77 15.71
C TYR A 7 20.88 -0.29 16.13
N ILE A 8 21.39 0.01 17.33
CA ILE A 8 21.66 1.41 17.74
C ILE A 8 22.64 2.09 16.79
N LYS A 9 23.70 1.39 16.36
CA LYS A 9 24.65 1.91 15.39
C LYS A 9 24.04 2.09 14.00
N ALA A 10 23.15 1.19 13.57
CA ALA A 10 22.42 1.30 12.32
C ALA A 10 21.45 2.49 12.36
N GLU A 11 20.67 2.65 13.44
CA GLU A 11 19.76 3.80 13.62
C GLU A 11 20.51 5.14 13.54
N SER A 12 21.73 5.21 14.14
CA SER A 12 22.55 6.44 14.08
C SER A 12 23.06 6.81 12.68
N LYS A 13 22.93 5.91 11.70
CA LYS A 13 23.33 6.07 10.30
C LYS A 13 22.17 6.06 9.32
N ALA A 14 20.96 5.82 9.80
CA ALA A 14 19.76 5.79 8.97
C ALA A 14 19.42 7.22 8.52
N GLU A 15 19.20 7.39 7.23
CA GLU A 15 18.87 8.67 6.60
C GLU A 15 17.61 8.58 5.76
N GLN A 16 17.44 7.46 5.05
CA GLN A 16 16.35 7.25 4.11
C GLN A 16 15.13 6.57 4.78
N ILE A 17 13.97 6.69 4.14
CA ILE A 17 12.73 6.07 4.59
C ILE A 17 12.88 4.55 4.77
N ASN A 18 13.53 3.88 3.81
CA ASN A 18 13.74 2.44 3.83
C ASN A 18 14.71 1.98 4.93
N ASP A 19 15.66 2.83 5.34
CA ASP A 19 16.55 2.53 6.46
C ASP A 19 15.76 2.39 7.76
N PHE A 20 14.86 3.36 8.03
CA PHE A 20 14.07 3.38 9.25
C PHE A 20 13.01 2.27 9.25
N SER A 21 12.29 2.07 8.13
CA SER A 21 11.27 1.01 8.05
C SER A 21 11.89 -0.38 8.14
N GLY A 22 12.98 -0.64 7.40
CA GLY A 22 13.68 -1.93 7.46
C GLY A 22 14.32 -2.20 8.82
N LEU A 23 14.80 -1.15 9.49
CA LEU A 23 15.33 -1.28 10.85
C LEU A 23 14.21 -1.59 11.86
N ALA A 24 13.04 -0.95 11.73
CA ALA A 24 11.86 -1.24 12.54
C ALA A 24 11.41 -2.69 12.37
N ASP A 25 11.33 -3.17 11.12
CA ASP A 25 11.02 -4.56 10.79
C ASP A 25 11.99 -5.52 11.50
N SER A 26 13.30 -5.27 11.36
CA SER A 26 14.36 -6.12 11.92
C SER A 26 14.35 -6.13 13.45
N ILE A 27 14.09 -4.99 14.08
CA ILE A 27 14.02 -4.87 15.55
C ILE A 27 12.79 -5.60 16.09
N HIS A 28 11.65 -5.44 15.43
CA HIS A 28 10.44 -6.18 15.77
C HIS A 28 10.69 -7.70 15.68
N ASP A 29 11.20 -8.16 14.54
CA ASP A 29 11.30 -9.58 14.22
C ASP A 29 12.42 -10.30 15.01
N ASN A 30 13.53 -9.62 15.35
CA ASN A 30 14.68 -10.24 16.00
C ASN A 30 14.83 -9.91 17.49
N LEU A 31 14.26 -8.80 17.96
CA LEU A 31 14.36 -8.39 19.36
C LEU A 31 13.00 -8.37 20.06
N GLU A 32 11.90 -8.52 19.33
CA GLU A 32 10.52 -8.40 19.83
C GLU A 32 10.27 -7.05 20.55
N ASP A 33 11.11 -6.03 20.27
CA ASP A 33 11.05 -4.70 20.87
C ASP A 33 10.04 -3.82 20.12
N LYS A 34 8.75 -4.01 20.43
CA LYS A 34 7.65 -3.27 19.79
C LYS A 34 7.72 -1.76 20.01
N GLU A 35 8.22 -1.32 21.19
CA GLU A 35 8.33 0.11 21.47
C GLU A 35 9.35 0.79 20.57
N TRP A 36 10.50 0.16 20.39
CA TRP A 36 11.54 0.68 19.52
C TRP A 36 11.11 0.63 18.05
N ALA A 37 10.52 -0.47 17.59
CA ALA A 37 9.96 -0.56 16.25
C ALA A 37 8.91 0.53 15.99
N THR A 38 7.99 0.76 16.94
CA THR A 38 6.98 1.83 16.85
C THR A 38 7.61 3.22 16.71
N LYS A 39 8.68 3.51 17.46
CA LYS A 39 9.39 4.78 17.34
C LYS A 39 9.97 4.98 15.93
N LEU A 40 10.56 3.94 15.36
CA LEU A 40 11.15 3.99 14.02
C LEU A 40 10.08 4.13 12.93
N TYR A 41 8.95 3.43 13.05
CA TYR A 41 7.82 3.63 12.12
C TYR A 41 7.23 5.03 12.19
N LYS A 42 7.22 5.68 13.35
CA LYS A 42 6.83 7.10 13.46
C LYS A 42 7.81 8.01 12.72
N ILE A 43 9.11 7.72 12.77
CA ILE A 43 10.11 8.44 11.98
C ILE A 43 9.87 8.18 10.49
N THR A 44 9.61 6.92 10.09
CA THR A 44 9.25 6.55 8.71
C THR A 44 8.04 7.37 8.23
N GLU A 45 6.96 7.43 9.01
CA GLU A 45 5.75 8.22 8.66
C GLU A 45 6.09 9.69 8.36
N THR A 46 7.02 10.30 9.10
CA THR A 46 7.41 11.70 8.85
C THR A 46 8.23 11.91 7.58
N LYS A 47 8.72 10.83 6.98
CA LYS A 47 9.52 10.84 5.76
C LYS A 47 8.74 10.39 4.51
N CYS A 48 7.53 9.85 4.68
CA CYS A 48 6.67 9.47 3.58
C CYS A 48 6.22 10.70 2.78
N GLU A 49 6.38 10.66 1.46
CA GLU A 49 6.04 11.74 0.55
C GLU A 49 4.96 11.33 -0.46
N VAL A 50 5.04 10.12 -0.99
CA VAL A 50 4.12 9.59 -2.02
C VAL A 50 3.09 8.63 -1.44
N ALA A 51 2.01 8.37 -2.18
CA ALA A 51 0.88 7.57 -1.73
C ALA A 51 1.28 6.13 -1.35
N GLU A 52 2.12 5.49 -2.17
CA GLU A 52 2.59 4.12 -1.95
C GLU A 52 3.35 3.97 -0.62
N GLU A 53 4.22 4.90 -0.28
CA GLU A 53 5.00 4.86 0.97
C GLU A 53 4.10 4.84 2.22
N PHE A 54 2.99 5.59 2.20
CA PHE A 54 1.99 5.54 3.28
C PHE A 54 1.23 4.23 3.30
N SER A 55 0.89 3.67 2.13
CA SER A 55 0.23 2.38 2.00
C SER A 55 1.11 1.24 2.53
N ASP A 56 2.36 1.20 2.10
CA ASP A 56 3.34 0.21 2.55
C ASP A 56 3.59 0.27 4.06
N LEU A 57 3.69 1.48 4.59
CA LEU A 57 3.85 1.67 6.03
C LEU A 57 2.61 1.19 6.79
N ALA A 58 1.39 1.40 6.26
CA ALA A 58 0.15 0.89 6.86
C ALA A 58 0.15 -0.64 6.94
N VAL A 59 0.56 -1.31 5.85
CA VAL A 59 0.69 -2.78 5.79
C VAL A 59 1.66 -3.29 6.86
N LYS A 60 2.84 -2.68 6.98
CA LYS A 60 3.86 -3.03 7.99
C LYS A 60 3.35 -2.85 9.42
N ILE A 61 2.71 -1.71 9.71
CA ILE A 61 2.17 -1.39 11.02
C ILE A 61 1.06 -2.36 11.43
N HIS A 62 0.13 -2.66 10.51
CA HIS A 62 -0.91 -3.64 10.78
C HIS A 62 -0.33 -5.03 11.03
N GLY A 63 0.57 -5.49 10.14
CA GLY A 63 1.13 -6.84 10.20
C GLY A 63 2.01 -7.09 11.44
N ARG A 64 2.82 -6.11 11.85
CA ARG A 64 3.79 -6.28 12.94
C ARG A 64 3.29 -5.76 14.29
N LEU A 65 2.66 -4.60 14.30
CA LEU A 65 2.21 -3.99 15.55
C LEU A 65 0.77 -4.35 15.89
N SER A 66 0.00 -4.86 14.92
CA SER A 66 -1.45 -5.09 15.03
C SER A 66 -2.22 -3.80 15.34
N ASP A 67 -1.67 -2.64 14.97
CA ASP A 67 -2.29 -1.33 15.16
C ASP A 67 -3.17 -0.98 13.96
N LYS A 68 -4.41 -1.47 14.02
CA LYS A 68 -5.40 -1.26 12.96
C LYS A 68 -5.79 0.22 12.82
N GLU A 69 -5.84 0.97 13.92
CA GLU A 69 -6.24 2.38 13.87
C GLU A 69 -5.19 3.23 13.15
N TRP A 70 -3.93 3.00 13.44
CA TRP A 70 -2.83 3.68 12.76
C TRP A 70 -2.76 3.30 11.27
N ALA A 71 -2.91 2.02 10.94
CA ALA A 71 -2.97 1.58 9.55
C ALA A 71 -4.12 2.26 8.76
N ILE A 72 -5.33 2.32 9.34
CA ILE A 72 -6.47 3.03 8.72
C ILE A 72 -6.17 4.52 8.50
N LYS A 73 -5.52 5.18 9.46
CA LYS A 73 -5.12 6.58 9.32
C LYS A 73 -4.19 6.77 8.10
N LEU A 74 -3.21 5.90 7.94
CA LEU A 74 -2.26 5.96 6.84
C LEU A 74 -2.94 5.66 5.50
N PHE A 75 -3.81 4.66 5.42
CA PHE A 75 -4.61 4.38 4.22
C PHE A 75 -5.52 5.55 3.81
N LYS A 76 -6.04 6.33 4.76
CA LYS A 76 -6.79 7.56 4.43
C LYS A 76 -5.88 8.66 3.86
N ILE A 77 -4.62 8.73 4.29
CA ILE A 77 -3.64 9.63 3.67
C ILE A 77 -3.33 9.17 2.25
N THR A 78 -3.11 7.86 2.04
CA THR A 78 -2.94 7.27 0.71
C THR A 78 -4.09 7.64 -0.22
N GLU A 79 -5.35 7.39 0.21
CA GLU A 79 -6.55 7.72 -0.57
C GLU A 79 -6.58 9.20 -0.97
N SER A 80 -6.33 10.09 -0.01
CA SER A 80 -6.34 11.54 -0.26
C SER A 80 -5.26 11.97 -1.26
N LYS A 81 -4.08 11.36 -1.23
CA LYS A 81 -3.00 11.65 -2.18
C LYS A 81 -3.34 11.16 -3.57
N LEU A 82 -3.83 9.94 -3.72
CA LEU A 82 -4.26 9.40 -5.01
C LEU A 82 -5.41 10.21 -5.61
N GLU A 83 -6.39 10.64 -4.82
CA GLU A 83 -7.46 11.54 -5.28
C GLU A 83 -6.92 12.91 -5.70
N GLY A 84 -5.80 13.35 -5.16
CA GLY A 84 -5.06 14.53 -5.58
C GLY A 84 -4.19 14.32 -6.83
N GLY A 85 -4.13 13.09 -7.36
CA GLY A 85 -3.30 12.72 -8.51
C GLY A 85 -1.81 12.50 -8.14
N GLU A 86 -1.52 12.29 -6.86
CA GLU A 86 -0.15 12.05 -6.36
C GLU A 86 0.14 10.54 -6.32
N ASN A 87 0.37 9.94 -7.49
CA ASN A 87 0.82 8.55 -7.62
C ASN A 87 2.35 8.44 -7.68
N ASP A 88 2.86 7.22 -7.62
CA ASP A 88 4.29 6.97 -7.68
C ASP A 88 4.86 7.27 -9.09
N PRO A 89 6.05 7.88 -9.19
CA PRO A 89 6.71 8.08 -10.48
C PRO A 89 6.99 6.75 -11.18
N GLY A 90 6.37 6.54 -12.33
CA GLY A 90 6.51 5.32 -13.13
C GLY A 90 5.32 4.36 -13.07
N GLU A 91 4.34 4.64 -12.22
CA GLU A 91 3.05 3.96 -12.21
C GLU A 91 1.93 4.85 -12.75
N THR A 92 0.88 4.23 -13.29
CA THR A 92 -0.33 4.97 -13.64
C THR A 92 -1.20 5.19 -12.40
N LEU A 93 -2.07 6.18 -12.46
CA LEU A 93 -3.00 6.43 -11.37
C LEU A 93 -3.99 5.27 -11.20
N ALA A 94 -4.34 4.59 -12.31
CA ALA A 94 -5.20 3.41 -12.31
C ALA A 94 -4.55 2.25 -11.51
N ASP A 95 -3.28 1.94 -11.79
CA ASP A 95 -2.54 0.91 -11.07
C ASP A 95 -2.36 1.24 -9.59
N SER A 96 -2.02 2.49 -9.27
CA SER A 96 -1.88 2.94 -7.89
C SER A 96 -3.19 2.77 -7.09
N PHE A 97 -4.35 3.09 -7.68
CA PHE A 97 -5.64 2.81 -7.06
C PHE A 97 -5.91 1.32 -6.92
N ARG A 98 -5.57 0.50 -7.93
CA ARG A 98 -5.75 -0.96 -7.87
C ARG A 98 -4.93 -1.57 -6.73
N TYR A 99 -3.64 -1.31 -6.66
CA TYR A 99 -2.77 -1.79 -5.56
C TYR A 99 -3.25 -1.32 -4.19
N PHE A 100 -3.74 -0.10 -4.10
CA PHE A 100 -4.32 0.42 -2.86
C PHE A 100 -5.59 -0.35 -2.47
N GLY A 101 -6.46 -0.67 -3.42
CA GLY A 101 -7.64 -1.51 -3.21
C GLY A 101 -7.29 -2.91 -2.72
N ASP A 102 -6.27 -3.54 -3.33
CA ASP A 102 -5.74 -4.84 -2.92
C ASP A 102 -5.29 -4.79 -1.44
N ASN A 103 -4.49 -3.80 -1.06
CA ASN A 103 -4.03 -3.62 0.31
C ASN A 103 -5.17 -3.42 1.32
N ILE A 104 -6.20 -2.64 0.97
CA ILE A 104 -7.38 -2.47 1.84
C ILE A 104 -8.10 -3.80 2.04
N SER A 105 -8.31 -4.55 0.96
CA SER A 105 -9.00 -5.84 1.03
C SER A 105 -8.22 -6.86 1.84
N GLU A 106 -6.93 -7.02 1.56
CA GLU A 106 -6.07 -8.00 2.21
C GLU A 106 -5.82 -7.69 3.69
N ILE A 107 -5.52 -6.42 3.99
CA ILE A 107 -5.07 -6.01 5.32
C ILE A 107 -6.24 -5.73 6.26
N LEU A 108 -7.28 -5.06 5.77
CA LEU A 108 -8.41 -4.65 6.60
C LEU A 108 -9.63 -5.56 6.45
N GLY A 109 -9.73 -6.32 5.35
CA GLY A 109 -10.92 -7.08 4.98
C GLY A 109 -12.11 -6.18 4.64
N ASP A 110 -11.88 -4.88 4.36
CA ASP A 110 -12.95 -3.92 4.05
C ASP A 110 -13.29 -3.92 2.55
N LYS A 111 -14.05 -4.95 2.15
CA LYS A 111 -14.51 -5.11 0.75
C LYS A 111 -15.27 -3.88 0.22
N LYS A 112 -15.98 -3.13 1.08
CA LYS A 112 -16.72 -1.94 0.64
C LYS A 112 -15.79 -0.78 0.34
N TRP A 113 -14.74 -0.60 1.11
CA TRP A 113 -13.75 0.43 0.82
C TRP A 113 -12.92 0.04 -0.41
N ALA A 114 -12.47 -1.20 -0.49
CA ALA A 114 -11.78 -1.73 -1.67
C ALA A 114 -12.60 -1.55 -2.96
N GLU A 115 -13.92 -1.85 -2.95
CA GLU A 115 -14.82 -1.63 -4.07
C GLU A 115 -14.83 -0.17 -4.56
N LYS A 116 -14.87 0.80 -3.63
CA LYS A 116 -14.82 2.23 -3.99
C LYS A 116 -13.50 2.60 -4.66
N VAL A 117 -12.40 2.05 -4.15
CA VAL A 117 -11.06 2.31 -4.67
C VAL A 117 -10.87 1.68 -6.05
N TYR A 118 -11.35 0.45 -6.25
CA TYR A 118 -11.32 -0.20 -7.58
C TYR A 118 -12.15 0.55 -8.63
N LYS A 119 -13.28 1.18 -8.24
CA LYS A 119 -14.02 2.06 -9.15
C LYS A 119 -13.18 3.26 -9.58
N LYS A 120 -12.34 3.81 -8.70
CA LYS A 120 -11.38 4.87 -9.06
C LYS A 120 -10.30 4.36 -10.01
N SER A 121 -9.80 3.13 -9.80
CA SER A 121 -8.90 2.49 -10.76
C SER A 121 -9.56 2.37 -12.14
N GLU A 122 -10.79 1.85 -12.22
CA GLU A 122 -11.55 1.73 -13.47
C GLU A 122 -11.81 3.07 -14.17
N GLU A 123 -12.11 4.13 -13.39
CA GLU A 123 -12.34 5.48 -13.90
C GLU A 123 -11.08 6.12 -14.51
N ASN A 124 -9.88 5.73 -14.05
CA ASN A 124 -8.60 6.29 -14.47
C ASN A 124 -7.84 5.40 -15.45
N ALA A 125 -8.32 4.18 -15.71
CA ALA A 125 -7.68 3.27 -16.64
C ALA A 125 -7.79 3.80 -18.08
N THR A 126 -6.65 3.81 -18.76
CA THR A 126 -6.48 4.28 -20.15
C THR A 126 -5.96 3.20 -21.08
N TYR A 127 -5.36 2.14 -20.52
CA TYR A 127 -4.81 1.01 -21.26
C TYR A 127 -5.53 -0.29 -20.93
N LYS A 128 -5.48 -1.22 -21.87
CA LYS A 128 -6.12 -2.54 -21.78
C LYS A 128 -5.63 -3.33 -20.57
N ASN A 129 -4.30 -3.42 -20.39
CA ASN A 129 -3.67 -4.17 -19.33
C ASN A 129 -4.07 -3.67 -17.91
N GLU A 130 -4.30 -2.38 -17.73
CA GLU A 130 -4.76 -1.80 -16.46
C GLU A 130 -6.13 -2.38 -16.07
N LEU A 131 -7.05 -2.49 -17.03
CA LEU A 131 -8.37 -3.09 -16.79
C LEU A 131 -8.29 -4.60 -16.62
N GLU A 132 -7.45 -5.31 -17.36
CA GLU A 132 -7.23 -6.76 -17.19
C GLU A 132 -6.72 -7.08 -15.77
N TYR A 133 -5.74 -6.31 -15.26
CA TYR A 133 -5.26 -6.47 -13.88
C TYR A 133 -6.33 -6.12 -12.85
N LEU A 134 -7.11 -5.06 -13.11
CA LEU A 134 -8.21 -4.67 -12.22
C LEU A 134 -9.29 -5.76 -12.16
N ALA A 135 -9.65 -6.38 -13.30
CA ALA A 135 -10.61 -7.48 -13.31
C ALA A 135 -10.15 -8.64 -12.44
N GLY A 136 -8.85 -8.99 -12.51
CA GLY A 136 -8.24 -9.97 -11.62
C GLY A 136 -8.38 -9.59 -10.15
N SER A 137 -8.01 -8.36 -9.77
CA SER A 137 -8.15 -7.88 -8.38
C SER A 137 -9.60 -7.91 -7.88
N VAL A 138 -10.55 -7.49 -8.71
CA VAL A 138 -12.00 -7.54 -8.36
C VAL A 138 -12.46 -8.96 -8.13
N LEU A 139 -12.04 -9.90 -8.98
CA LEU A 139 -12.39 -11.31 -8.83
C LEU A 139 -11.79 -11.91 -7.55
N ASP A 140 -10.50 -11.68 -7.33
CA ASP A 140 -9.74 -12.30 -6.23
C ASP A 140 -10.16 -11.75 -4.86
N HIS A 141 -10.40 -10.44 -4.75
CA HIS A 141 -10.65 -9.78 -3.47
C HIS A 141 -12.13 -9.54 -3.15
N LEU A 142 -12.95 -9.31 -4.18
CA LEU A 142 -14.38 -9.05 -3.99
C LEU A 142 -15.25 -10.25 -4.32
N GLU A 143 -14.74 -11.22 -5.09
CA GLU A 143 -15.47 -12.36 -5.61
C GLU A 143 -16.66 -11.95 -6.50
N ASP A 144 -16.55 -10.78 -7.17
CA ASP A 144 -17.57 -10.23 -8.07
C ASP A 144 -17.27 -10.57 -9.53
N GLU A 145 -17.58 -11.83 -9.92
CA GLU A 145 -17.42 -12.31 -11.29
C GLU A 145 -18.15 -11.43 -12.33
N LYS A 146 -19.30 -10.87 -11.96
CA LYS A 146 -20.09 -10.07 -12.88
C LYS A 146 -19.40 -8.76 -13.20
N TRP A 147 -18.85 -8.09 -12.19
CA TRP A 147 -18.11 -6.85 -12.40
C TRP A 147 -16.78 -7.11 -13.09
N ALA A 148 -16.04 -8.15 -12.71
CA ALA A 148 -14.81 -8.54 -13.38
C ALA A 148 -15.02 -8.76 -14.89
N ASN A 149 -16.04 -9.54 -15.28
CA ASN A 149 -16.38 -9.75 -16.70
C ASN A 149 -16.76 -8.45 -17.44
N LEU A 150 -17.40 -7.49 -16.78
CA LEU A 150 -17.70 -6.17 -17.39
C LEU A 150 -16.43 -5.35 -17.62
N ILE A 151 -15.48 -5.43 -16.69
CA ILE A 151 -14.16 -4.76 -16.83
C ILE A 151 -13.37 -5.40 -17.97
N GLU A 152 -13.36 -6.73 -18.10
CA GLU A 152 -12.70 -7.43 -19.20
C GLU A 152 -13.28 -7.03 -20.57
N GLN A 153 -14.61 -6.92 -20.69
CA GLN A 153 -15.25 -6.44 -21.92
C GLN A 153 -14.84 -5.00 -22.26
N LYS A 154 -14.68 -4.14 -21.26
CA LYS A 154 -14.15 -2.79 -21.44
C LYS A 154 -12.68 -2.80 -21.89
N ALA A 155 -11.89 -3.72 -21.35
CA ALA A 155 -10.48 -3.85 -21.73
C ALA A 155 -10.30 -4.19 -23.22
N GLU A 156 -11.20 -4.99 -23.80
CA GLU A 156 -11.19 -5.32 -25.24
C GLU A 156 -11.42 -4.09 -26.16
N GLU A 157 -11.96 -3.00 -25.63
CA GLU A 157 -12.20 -1.75 -26.37
C GLU A 157 -11.00 -0.79 -26.32
N LEU A 158 -10.00 -1.07 -25.45
CA LEU A 158 -8.80 -0.25 -25.29
C LEU A 158 -7.59 -0.82 -26.02
N GLU A 159 -6.62 0.04 -26.30
CA GLU A 159 -5.32 -0.34 -26.86
C GLU A 159 -4.38 -0.86 -25.76
N ASP A 160 -3.44 -1.72 -26.15
CA ASP A 160 -2.37 -2.14 -25.24
C ASP A 160 -1.41 -0.97 -24.96
N ASP A 161 -0.81 -0.93 -23.78
CA ASP A 161 0.30 -0.03 -23.45
C ASP A 161 1.56 -0.48 -24.24
N GLU A 162 2.18 0.42 -25.02
CA GLU A 162 3.36 0.12 -25.86
C GLU A 162 4.68 0.22 -25.07
#